data_438cb2e105487b6c44ae2e0a7758b6fd
#
_entry.id   438cb2e105487b6c44ae2e0a7758b6fd
#
_cell.length_a   1.000
_cell.length_b   1.000
_cell.length_c   1.000
_cell.angle_alpha   90.00
_cell.angle_beta   90.00
_cell.angle_gamma   90.00
#
_symmetry.space_group_name_H-M   'P 1'
#
loop_
_entity.id
_entity.type
_entity.pdbx_description
1 polymer ?
#
loop_
_entity_poly.entity_id
_entity_poly.type
_entity_poly.pdbx_seq_one_letter_code
_entity_poly.pdbx_strand_id
1 'polypeptide(L)'
;MINLILQLTIAISSMVGFSNQSPTKNISDGSHYELPKEKRKGEIVKHTAYTLNYIEKYEQASWVAYQLTGNNVGGGFERTNKFIEDPLISTGSATNKDYSKSGYDRGHLAPAADMSWSEETMKESFFFSNMSPQTPEFNRGIWKKLEEQVREWAKDNEKLYIATGPILKGDMETIGPSHVAVPKYYYKAILAYTDPEIKAIGFILPNEGSTEPLKTFAVSVDSLEKVTGIDFFYQLPDDIEKKLESKFDASLWRWEKAKKKRKNAVSNADTNHTTRF
;
A
#
# COMPACT_ATOMS: atom_id res chain seq x y z
N MET A 1 -26.09 -59.46 64.24
CA MET A 1 -25.65 -59.66 62.86
C MET A 1 -26.20 -58.49 62.07
N ILE A 2 -25.38 -57.48 61.84
CA ILE A 2 -25.74 -56.19 61.13
C ILE A 2 -24.92 -56.16 59.89
N ASN A 3 -25.60 -56.24 58.72
CA ASN A 3 -24.98 -56.07 57.42
C ASN A 3 -24.79 -54.62 57.10
N LEU A 4 -23.54 -54.20 56.94
CA LEU A 4 -23.11 -52.87 56.48
C LEU A 4 -22.99 -52.85 54.97
N ILE A 5 -23.90 -52.23 54.25
CA ILE A 5 -23.84 -52.01 52.82
C ILE A 5 -23.05 -50.72 52.56
N LEU A 6 -21.87 -50.86 51.98
CA LEU A 6 -21.03 -49.73 51.58
C LEU A 6 -21.51 -49.25 50.18
N GLN A 7 -22.13 -48.09 50.11
CA GLN A 7 -22.47 -47.46 48.84
C GLN A 7 -21.26 -46.66 48.31
N LEU A 8 -20.77 -47.09 47.16
CA LEU A 8 -19.68 -46.43 46.42
C LEU A 8 -20.30 -45.38 45.47
N THR A 9 -20.22 -44.12 45.82
CA THR A 9 -20.63 -43.02 44.96
C THR A 9 -19.50 -42.69 43.96
N ILE A 10 -19.71 -43.00 42.69
CA ILE A 10 -18.81 -42.58 41.59
C ILE A 10 -19.18 -41.16 41.18
N ALA A 11 -18.33 -40.21 41.51
CA ALA A 11 -18.43 -38.85 40.99
C ALA A 11 -17.92 -38.81 39.56
N ILE A 12 -18.84 -38.67 38.60
CA ILE A 12 -18.49 -38.40 37.20
C ILE A 12 -18.21 -36.90 37.10
N SER A 13 -16.92 -36.53 37.02
CA SER A 13 -16.49 -35.18 36.72
C SER A 13 -16.64 -34.97 35.20
N SER A 14 -17.70 -34.26 34.79
CA SER A 14 -17.84 -33.79 33.41
C SER A 14 -16.86 -32.64 33.18
N MET A 15 -15.74 -32.94 32.51
CA MET A 15 -14.88 -31.93 31.92
C MET A 15 -15.65 -31.27 30.76
N VAL A 16 -16.18 -30.07 31.04
CA VAL A 16 -16.64 -29.18 29.97
C VAL A 16 -15.40 -28.61 29.31
N GLY A 17 -15.03 -29.19 28.18
CA GLY A 17 -14.01 -28.63 27.32
C GLY A 17 -14.52 -27.32 26.73
N PHE A 18 -14.00 -26.19 27.21
CA PHE A 18 -14.14 -24.92 26.48
C PHE A 18 -13.32 -25.03 25.22
N SER A 19 -13.99 -25.34 24.11
CA SER A 19 -13.43 -25.11 22.80
C SER A 19 -13.41 -23.60 22.56
N ASN A 20 -12.24 -22.99 22.69
CA ASN A 20 -11.97 -21.66 22.13
C ASN A 20 -12.02 -21.75 20.59
N GLN A 21 -13.20 -21.88 20.03
CA GLN A 21 -13.42 -21.56 18.65
C GLN A 21 -13.54 -20.03 18.55
N SER A 22 -12.47 -19.37 18.14
CA SER A 22 -12.58 -18.02 17.60
C SER A 22 -13.66 -18.03 16.51
N PRO A 23 -14.57 -17.06 16.48
CA PRO A 23 -15.59 -17.02 15.45
C PRO A 23 -14.89 -16.78 14.10
N THR A 24 -14.77 -17.83 13.30
CA THR A 24 -14.45 -17.71 11.88
C THR A 24 -15.65 -17.04 11.21
N LYS A 25 -15.64 -15.71 11.21
CA LYS A 25 -16.60 -14.94 10.43
C LYS A 25 -16.19 -15.15 8.97
N ASN A 26 -17.01 -15.87 8.20
CA ASN A 26 -16.91 -15.94 6.76
C ASN A 26 -16.80 -14.50 6.24
N ILE A 27 -15.60 -14.10 5.81
CA ILE A 27 -15.34 -12.81 5.21
C ILE A 27 -16.13 -12.82 3.90
N SER A 28 -17.24 -12.09 3.86
CA SER A 28 -18.02 -11.93 2.65
C SER A 28 -17.11 -11.31 1.59
N ASP A 29 -17.07 -11.88 0.39
CA ASP A 29 -16.24 -11.48 -0.76
C ASP A 29 -16.55 -10.06 -1.31
N GLY A 30 -17.24 -9.24 -0.55
CA GLY A 30 -17.65 -7.87 -0.88
C GLY A 30 -17.13 -6.80 0.08
N SER A 31 -16.24 -7.11 1.02
CA SER A 31 -15.72 -6.12 1.97
C SER A 31 -14.73 -5.17 1.31
N HIS A 32 -14.97 -3.87 1.43
CA HIS A 32 -14.13 -2.78 0.89
C HIS A 32 -13.29 -2.13 2.00
N TYR A 33 -12.51 -2.93 2.72
CA TYR A 33 -11.64 -2.44 3.81
C TYR A 33 -10.57 -1.45 3.34
N GLU A 34 -10.27 -1.40 2.04
CA GLU A 34 -9.35 -0.43 1.46
C GLU A 34 -9.88 1.01 1.49
N LEU A 35 -11.21 1.20 1.48
CA LEU A 35 -11.83 2.52 1.41
C LEU A 35 -11.72 3.23 2.76
N PRO A 36 -10.95 4.33 2.87
CA PRO A 36 -10.84 5.06 4.11
C PRO A 36 -11.98 6.05 4.29
N LYS A 37 -12.14 6.57 5.51
CA LYS A 37 -13.06 7.64 5.83
C LYS A 37 -12.30 8.93 6.07
N GLU A 38 -12.62 9.96 5.34
CA GLU A 38 -11.99 11.27 5.44
C GLU A 38 -13.03 12.35 5.68
N LYS A 39 -12.74 13.29 6.61
CA LYS A 39 -13.60 14.45 6.88
C LYS A 39 -13.52 15.52 5.80
N ARG A 40 -12.38 15.57 5.09
CA ARG A 40 -12.17 16.48 3.97
C ARG A 40 -13.06 16.05 2.80
N LYS A 41 -13.88 16.98 2.36
CA LYS A 41 -14.75 16.74 1.20
C LYS A 41 -13.95 16.89 -0.08
N GLY A 42 -13.94 15.87 -0.91
CA GLY A 42 -13.44 15.85 -2.27
C GLY A 42 -14.44 15.16 -3.18
N GLU A 43 -14.07 14.97 -4.41
CA GLU A 43 -14.83 14.19 -5.37
C GLU A 43 -14.41 12.71 -5.28
N ILE A 44 -15.36 11.84 -4.89
CA ILE A 44 -15.10 10.40 -4.86
C ILE A 44 -15.33 9.84 -6.27
N VAL A 45 -14.26 9.32 -6.86
CA VAL A 45 -14.30 8.73 -8.20
C VAL A 45 -13.93 7.25 -8.11
N LYS A 46 -14.75 6.41 -8.71
CA LYS A 46 -14.55 4.95 -8.76
C LYS A 46 -14.16 4.54 -10.17
N HIS A 47 -12.97 3.98 -10.29
CA HIS A 47 -12.48 3.30 -11.48
C HIS A 47 -12.62 1.77 -11.38
N THR A 48 -12.21 1.05 -12.41
CA THR A 48 -12.33 -0.40 -12.47
C THR A 48 -11.57 -1.11 -11.33
N ALA A 49 -10.37 -0.64 -11.01
CA ALA A 49 -9.49 -1.30 -10.03
C ALA A 49 -9.20 -0.47 -8.77
N TYR A 50 -9.57 0.80 -8.74
CA TYR A 50 -9.32 1.66 -7.59
C TYR A 50 -10.41 2.72 -7.43
N THR A 51 -10.52 3.25 -6.23
CA THR A 51 -11.34 4.42 -5.90
C THR A 51 -10.44 5.51 -5.33
N LEU A 52 -10.74 6.76 -5.60
CA LEU A 52 -9.98 7.89 -5.09
C LEU A 52 -10.88 9.00 -4.53
N ASN A 53 -10.29 9.88 -3.71
CA ASN A 53 -10.89 11.13 -3.26
C ASN A 53 -10.09 12.30 -3.84
N TYR A 54 -10.56 12.90 -4.92
CA TYR A 54 -9.90 14.03 -5.57
C TYR A 54 -10.16 15.33 -4.82
N ILE A 55 -9.11 16.07 -4.53
CA ILE A 55 -9.18 17.34 -3.82
C ILE A 55 -8.80 18.47 -4.76
N GLU A 56 -9.79 19.15 -5.30
CA GLU A 56 -9.65 20.24 -6.27
C GLU A 56 -8.61 21.29 -5.85
N LYS A 57 -8.64 21.72 -4.59
CA LYS A 57 -7.66 22.69 -4.06
C LYS A 57 -6.21 22.31 -4.33
N TYR A 58 -5.90 21.01 -4.43
CA TYR A 58 -4.55 20.48 -4.58
C TYR A 58 -4.29 19.82 -5.94
N GLU A 59 -5.33 19.78 -6.80
CA GLU A 59 -5.27 19.16 -8.13
C GLU A 59 -4.76 17.72 -8.11
N GLN A 60 -5.12 16.95 -7.08
CA GLN A 60 -4.74 15.55 -6.94
C GLN A 60 -5.55 14.83 -5.86
N ALA A 61 -5.50 13.50 -5.86
CA ALA A 61 -6.19 12.69 -4.85
C ALA A 61 -5.53 12.81 -3.47
N SER A 62 -6.34 12.92 -2.40
CA SER A 62 -5.88 12.78 -1.02
C SER A 62 -5.57 11.32 -0.68
N TRP A 63 -6.30 10.38 -1.28
CA TRP A 63 -6.05 8.95 -1.24
C TRP A 63 -6.51 8.27 -2.52
N VAL A 64 -5.82 7.19 -2.85
CA VAL A 64 -6.23 6.18 -3.81
C VAL A 64 -6.27 4.85 -3.09
N ALA A 65 -7.39 4.15 -3.19
CA ALA A 65 -7.64 2.91 -2.46
C ALA A 65 -7.94 1.76 -3.44
N TYR A 66 -7.31 0.61 -3.21
CA TYR A 66 -7.45 -0.57 -4.08
C TYR A 66 -7.16 -1.87 -3.33
N GLN A 67 -7.64 -2.96 -3.89
CA GLN A 67 -7.29 -4.31 -3.45
C GLN A 67 -6.21 -4.88 -4.37
N LEU A 68 -5.18 -5.50 -3.79
CA LEU A 68 -4.14 -6.19 -4.54
C LEU A 68 -4.13 -7.67 -4.16
N THR A 69 -4.44 -8.53 -5.11
CA THR A 69 -4.34 -9.98 -4.93
C THR A 69 -3.03 -10.53 -5.49
N GLY A 70 -2.54 -11.61 -4.93
CA GLY A 70 -1.36 -12.28 -5.46
C GLY A 70 -1.50 -12.68 -6.94
N ASN A 71 -2.72 -13.01 -7.38
CA ASN A 71 -3.03 -13.37 -8.77
C ASN A 71 -2.94 -12.18 -9.74
N ASN A 72 -3.18 -10.96 -9.26
CA ASN A 72 -3.10 -9.74 -10.09
C ASN A 72 -1.65 -9.25 -10.25
N VAL A 73 -0.73 -9.75 -9.42
CA VAL A 73 0.69 -9.37 -9.51
C VAL A 73 1.36 -10.06 -10.71
N GLY A 74 1.94 -9.24 -11.59
CA GLY A 74 2.62 -9.76 -12.79
C GLY A 74 1.67 -10.08 -13.94
N GLY A 75 0.54 -9.37 -14.02
CA GLY A 75 -0.36 -9.41 -15.17
C GLY A 75 0.38 -9.11 -16.48
N GLY A 76 -0.13 -9.64 -17.60
CA GLY A 76 0.56 -9.65 -18.89
C GLY A 76 0.45 -8.36 -19.71
N PHE A 77 -0.26 -7.33 -19.24
CA PHE A 77 -0.46 -6.10 -20.01
C PHE A 77 0.72 -5.14 -19.85
N GLU A 78 1.28 -4.75 -20.98
CA GLU A 78 2.42 -3.85 -21.03
C GLU A 78 2.07 -2.42 -20.61
N ARG A 79 3.04 -1.75 -20.01
CA ARG A 79 2.91 -0.37 -19.55
C ARG A 79 2.72 0.58 -20.74
N THR A 80 1.60 1.33 -20.76
CA THR A 80 1.26 2.20 -21.90
C THR A 80 2.04 3.51 -21.94
N ASN A 81 2.44 4.07 -20.78
CA ASN A 81 3.02 5.40 -20.61
C ASN A 81 2.18 6.55 -21.21
N LYS A 82 0.89 6.33 -21.46
CA LYS A 82 -0.04 7.32 -22.01
C LYS A 82 -0.77 8.02 -20.88
N PHE A 83 -0.20 9.09 -20.35
CA PHE A 83 -0.82 9.93 -19.34
C PHE A 83 -1.91 10.79 -19.97
N ILE A 84 -3.12 10.74 -19.45
CA ILE A 84 -4.29 11.49 -19.91
C ILE A 84 -5.10 12.06 -18.75
N GLU A 85 -5.84 13.11 -19.02
CA GLU A 85 -6.81 13.65 -18.07
C GLU A 85 -7.81 12.57 -17.67
N ASP A 86 -8.25 12.62 -16.40
CA ASP A 86 -9.27 11.70 -15.93
C ASP A 86 -10.66 12.21 -16.37
N PRO A 87 -11.36 11.47 -17.23
CA PRO A 87 -12.67 11.91 -17.73
C PRO A 87 -13.77 11.90 -16.66
N LEU A 88 -13.53 11.30 -15.50
CA LEU A 88 -14.50 11.21 -14.41
C LEU A 88 -14.36 12.32 -13.37
N ILE A 89 -13.29 13.14 -13.42
CA ILE A 89 -13.16 14.32 -12.55
C ILE A 89 -13.98 15.46 -13.16
N SER A 90 -15.00 15.92 -12.42
CA SER A 90 -15.98 16.87 -12.92
C SER A 90 -15.39 18.24 -13.28
N THR A 91 -14.34 18.65 -12.61
CA THR A 91 -13.62 19.92 -12.81
C THR A 91 -12.44 19.80 -13.79
N GLY A 92 -12.14 18.58 -14.22
CA GLY A 92 -10.91 18.23 -14.92
C GLY A 92 -9.81 17.83 -13.95
N SER A 93 -8.74 17.25 -14.45
CA SER A 93 -7.56 16.90 -13.67
C SER A 93 -6.31 17.57 -14.25
N ALA A 94 -5.19 17.47 -13.56
CA ALA A 94 -3.90 17.89 -14.08
C ALA A 94 -3.61 17.29 -15.48
N THR A 95 -2.66 17.85 -16.19
CA THR A 95 -2.29 17.48 -17.55
C THR A 95 -0.77 17.30 -17.71
N ASN A 96 -0.34 16.85 -18.88
CA ASN A 96 1.08 16.80 -19.21
C ASN A 96 1.76 18.19 -19.14
N LYS A 97 1.03 19.27 -19.34
CA LYS A 97 1.58 20.65 -19.27
C LYS A 97 2.04 20.98 -17.85
N ASP A 98 1.33 20.49 -16.82
CA ASP A 98 1.65 20.77 -15.43
C ASP A 98 2.99 20.16 -15.01
N TYR A 99 3.29 18.97 -15.52
CA TYR A 99 4.52 18.26 -15.19
C TYR A 99 5.70 18.58 -16.13
N SER A 100 5.43 19.22 -17.27
CA SER A 100 6.47 19.54 -18.26
C SER A 100 7.50 20.52 -17.68
N LYS A 101 8.76 20.10 -17.64
CA LYS A 101 9.89 20.89 -17.10
C LYS A 101 9.73 21.29 -15.61
N SER A 102 8.85 20.63 -14.87
CA SER A 102 8.63 20.90 -13.44
C SER A 102 9.77 20.39 -12.55
N GLY A 103 10.57 19.46 -13.02
CA GLY A 103 11.55 18.73 -12.20
C GLY A 103 10.96 17.53 -11.46
N TYR A 104 9.65 17.32 -11.52
CA TYR A 104 8.96 16.20 -10.88
C TYR A 104 8.52 15.13 -11.87
N ASP A 105 8.55 13.89 -11.43
CA ASP A 105 7.93 12.77 -12.13
C ASP A 105 6.41 12.77 -11.92
N ARG A 106 5.67 12.24 -12.88
CA ARG A 106 4.27 11.83 -12.72
C ARG A 106 4.25 10.55 -11.90
N GLY A 107 4.29 10.71 -10.59
CA GLY A 107 4.35 9.58 -9.65
C GLY A 107 2.99 8.95 -9.47
N HIS A 108 2.90 7.64 -9.69
CA HIS A 108 1.67 6.87 -9.47
C HIS A 108 1.36 6.73 -7.98
N LEU A 109 0.09 6.84 -7.60
CA LEU A 109 -0.42 6.47 -6.29
C LEU A 109 -0.79 4.98 -6.28
N ALA A 110 -1.71 4.53 -7.14
CA ALA A 110 -1.91 3.12 -7.47
C ALA A 110 -0.94 2.74 -8.61
N PRO A 111 0.05 1.87 -8.37
CA PRO A 111 1.12 1.59 -9.34
C PRO A 111 0.60 0.90 -10.60
N ALA A 112 1.11 1.27 -11.78
CA ALA A 112 0.78 0.61 -13.04
C ALA A 112 1.09 -0.90 -13.01
N ALA A 113 2.13 -1.32 -12.27
CA ALA A 113 2.45 -2.74 -12.14
C ALA A 113 1.42 -3.54 -11.31
N ASP A 114 0.65 -2.87 -10.43
CA ASP A 114 -0.43 -3.48 -9.66
C ASP A 114 -1.73 -3.56 -10.49
N MET A 115 -1.80 -2.79 -11.59
CA MET A 115 -2.95 -2.67 -12.50
C MET A 115 -2.74 -3.41 -13.84
N SER A 116 -1.68 -4.23 -13.95
CA SER A 116 -1.29 -4.88 -15.22
C SER A 116 -2.08 -6.15 -15.56
N TRP A 117 -3.19 -6.42 -14.87
CA TRP A 117 -4.02 -7.60 -15.08
C TRP A 117 -5.12 -7.43 -16.12
N SER A 118 -5.42 -6.20 -16.55
CA SER A 118 -6.26 -5.91 -17.73
C SER A 118 -5.78 -4.66 -18.47
N GLU A 119 -6.19 -4.52 -19.73
CA GLU A 119 -5.89 -3.34 -20.54
C GLU A 119 -6.53 -2.07 -19.96
N GLU A 120 -7.79 -2.21 -19.51
CA GLU A 120 -8.56 -1.11 -18.93
C GLU A 120 -7.91 -0.59 -17.62
N THR A 121 -7.60 -1.48 -16.69
CA THR A 121 -6.96 -1.09 -15.42
C THR A 121 -5.57 -0.51 -15.63
N MET A 122 -4.81 -1.05 -16.59
CA MET A 122 -3.54 -0.48 -17.01
C MET A 122 -3.72 0.95 -17.54
N LYS A 123 -4.68 1.18 -18.44
CA LYS A 123 -4.99 2.51 -18.99
C LYS A 123 -5.42 3.48 -17.89
N GLU A 124 -6.36 3.09 -17.04
CA GLU A 124 -6.86 3.93 -15.95
C GLU A 124 -5.75 4.31 -14.96
N SER A 125 -4.76 3.43 -14.72
CA SER A 125 -3.65 3.75 -13.85
C SER A 125 -2.83 4.97 -14.29
N PHE A 126 -2.93 5.39 -15.57
CA PHE A 126 -2.28 6.56 -16.14
C PHE A 126 -3.14 7.82 -16.17
N PHE A 127 -4.31 7.82 -15.55
CA PHE A 127 -5.08 9.04 -15.34
C PHE A 127 -4.34 10.01 -14.41
N PHE A 128 -4.38 11.31 -14.72
CA PHE A 128 -3.71 12.32 -13.89
C PHE A 128 -4.29 12.42 -12.48
N SER A 129 -5.52 12.01 -12.25
CA SER A 129 -6.11 11.89 -10.91
C SER A 129 -5.37 10.88 -10.00
N ASN A 130 -4.68 9.89 -10.61
CA ASN A 130 -3.82 8.93 -9.92
C ASN A 130 -2.34 9.37 -9.87
N MET A 131 -2.02 10.59 -10.34
CA MET A 131 -0.66 11.13 -10.36
C MET A 131 -0.44 12.16 -9.28
N SER A 132 0.79 12.22 -8.78
CA SER A 132 1.24 13.21 -7.82
C SER A 132 2.69 13.62 -8.11
N PRO A 133 3.10 14.89 -7.87
CA PRO A 133 4.47 15.34 -8.10
C PRO A 133 5.48 14.66 -7.17
N GLN A 134 6.23 13.71 -7.69
CA GLN A 134 7.27 12.99 -6.97
C GLN A 134 8.65 13.35 -7.49
N THR A 135 9.63 13.55 -6.59
CA THR A 135 11.01 13.72 -7.03
C THR A 135 11.49 12.44 -7.74
N PRO A 136 12.33 12.53 -8.80
CA PRO A 136 12.83 11.36 -9.50
C PRO A 136 13.52 10.34 -8.60
N GLU A 137 14.30 10.82 -7.63
CA GLU A 137 15.03 9.98 -6.68
C GLU A 137 14.10 9.22 -5.73
N PHE A 138 12.99 9.82 -5.34
CA PHE A 138 11.94 9.18 -4.56
C PHE A 138 11.18 8.16 -5.40
N ASN A 139 10.55 8.61 -6.49
CA ASN A 139 9.70 7.81 -7.35
C ASN A 139 10.40 6.56 -7.89
N ARG A 140 11.60 6.75 -8.46
CA ARG A 140 12.38 5.68 -9.07
C ARG A 140 13.23 4.90 -8.07
N GLY A 141 13.31 5.37 -6.82
CA GLY A 141 14.12 4.86 -5.73
C GLY A 141 13.33 4.13 -4.66
N ILE A 142 13.20 4.78 -3.48
CA ILE A 142 12.63 4.16 -2.28
C ILE A 142 11.12 3.86 -2.42
N TRP A 143 10.35 4.70 -3.13
CA TRP A 143 8.93 4.47 -3.36
C TRP A 143 8.70 3.22 -4.22
N LYS A 144 9.44 3.11 -5.34
CA LYS A 144 9.42 1.90 -6.17
C LYS A 144 9.77 0.63 -5.37
N LYS A 145 10.75 0.70 -4.47
CA LYS A 145 11.10 -0.44 -3.59
C LYS A 145 9.95 -0.82 -2.67
N LEU A 146 9.21 0.17 -2.13
CA LEU A 146 8.03 -0.09 -1.31
C LEU A 146 6.93 -0.78 -2.14
N GLU A 147 6.67 -0.31 -3.35
CA GLU A 147 5.70 -0.94 -4.26
C GLU A 147 6.09 -2.40 -4.60
N GLU A 148 7.38 -2.65 -4.89
CA GLU A 148 7.90 -3.99 -5.12
C GLU A 148 7.69 -4.89 -3.89
N GLN A 149 7.97 -4.37 -2.69
CA GLN A 149 7.78 -5.08 -1.42
C GLN A 149 6.30 -5.40 -1.17
N VAL A 150 5.39 -4.46 -1.45
CA VAL A 150 3.94 -4.66 -1.30
C VAL A 150 3.43 -5.77 -2.22
N ARG A 151 3.93 -5.84 -3.46
CA ARG A 151 3.59 -6.95 -4.38
C ARG A 151 4.05 -8.32 -3.85
N GLU A 152 5.22 -8.40 -3.23
CA GLU A 152 5.64 -9.66 -2.59
C GLU A 152 4.73 -10.01 -1.41
N TRP A 153 4.31 -9.03 -0.61
CA TRP A 153 3.34 -9.27 0.46
C TRP A 153 1.96 -9.68 -0.06
N ALA A 154 1.52 -9.16 -1.20
CA ALA A 154 0.26 -9.60 -1.82
C ALA A 154 0.29 -11.08 -2.22
N LYS A 155 1.44 -11.57 -2.69
CA LYS A 155 1.63 -13.00 -2.97
C LYS A 155 1.62 -13.86 -1.71
N ASP A 156 2.19 -13.34 -0.60
CA ASP A 156 2.27 -14.07 0.67
C ASP A 156 0.92 -14.11 1.42
N ASN A 157 0.07 -13.10 1.25
CA ASN A 157 -1.16 -12.90 2.03
C ASN A 157 -2.43 -13.03 1.17
N GLU A 158 -2.34 -13.56 -0.06
CA GLU A 158 -3.42 -13.71 -1.02
C GLU A 158 -4.05 -12.39 -1.47
N LYS A 159 -4.44 -11.52 -0.53
CA LYS A 159 -5.07 -10.23 -0.76
C LYS A 159 -4.57 -9.18 0.24
N LEU A 160 -4.31 -7.99 -0.26
CA LEU A 160 -4.06 -6.79 0.53
C LEU A 160 -5.11 -5.73 0.23
N TYR A 161 -5.52 -4.99 1.27
CA TYR A 161 -6.33 -3.78 1.19
C TYR A 161 -5.39 -2.60 1.39
N ILE A 162 -5.34 -1.68 0.42
CA ILE A 162 -4.33 -0.64 0.34
C ILE A 162 -4.99 0.72 0.17
N ALA A 163 -4.62 1.69 1.01
CA ALA A 163 -4.87 3.11 0.79
C ALA A 163 -3.53 3.86 0.75
N THR A 164 -3.34 4.70 -0.25
CA THR A 164 -2.07 5.40 -0.50
C THR A 164 -2.31 6.81 -0.99
N GLY A 165 -1.44 7.73 -0.68
CA GLY A 165 -1.61 9.11 -1.11
C GLY A 165 -0.51 10.04 -0.63
N PRO A 166 -0.60 11.32 -1.04
CA PRO A 166 0.20 12.41 -0.50
C PRO A 166 -0.35 12.91 0.82
N ILE A 167 0.49 13.50 1.67
CA ILE A 167 0.05 14.23 2.86
C ILE A 167 -0.22 15.69 2.45
N LEU A 168 -1.49 16.01 2.24
CA LEU A 168 -1.94 17.34 1.79
C LEU A 168 -2.31 18.21 2.99
N LYS A 169 -1.49 19.20 3.31
CA LYS A 169 -1.71 20.13 4.45
C LYS A 169 -1.29 21.55 4.13
N GLY A 170 -2.17 22.49 4.46
CA GLY A 170 -1.88 23.93 4.37
C GLY A 170 -1.65 24.40 2.93
N ASP A 171 -0.82 25.43 2.80
CA ASP A 171 -0.35 25.93 1.52
C ASP A 171 0.93 25.17 1.13
N MET A 172 1.01 24.81 -0.14
CA MET A 172 2.07 23.97 -0.69
C MET A 172 2.64 24.66 -1.94
N GLU A 173 3.90 24.36 -2.25
CA GLU A 173 4.44 24.68 -3.57
C GLU A 173 3.59 23.98 -4.64
N THR A 174 3.50 24.59 -5.82
CA THR A 174 2.71 24.04 -6.93
C THR A 174 3.50 24.02 -8.22
N ILE A 175 3.11 23.13 -9.12
CA ILE A 175 3.66 23.02 -10.46
C ILE A 175 2.58 23.26 -11.51
N GLY A 176 3.01 23.75 -12.67
CA GLY A 176 2.18 23.88 -13.85
C GLY A 176 1.06 24.92 -13.77
N PRO A 177 0.33 25.07 -14.89
CA PRO A 177 -0.77 26.05 -14.97
C PRO A 177 -2.00 25.69 -14.11
N SER A 178 -2.19 24.39 -13.79
CA SER A 178 -3.29 23.95 -12.91
C SER A 178 -2.94 24.04 -11.43
N HIS A 179 -1.73 24.51 -11.08
CA HIS A 179 -1.28 24.66 -9.67
C HIS A 179 -1.30 23.34 -8.89
N VAL A 180 -0.84 22.25 -9.48
CA VAL A 180 -0.77 20.95 -8.81
C VAL A 180 0.17 21.01 -7.61
N ALA A 181 -0.34 20.75 -6.42
CA ALA A 181 0.43 20.84 -5.19
C ALA A 181 1.57 19.81 -5.13
N VAL A 182 2.73 20.23 -4.58
CA VAL A 182 3.91 19.36 -4.39
C VAL A 182 3.96 18.86 -2.95
N PRO A 183 3.64 17.58 -2.68
CA PRO A 183 3.63 17.04 -1.33
C PRO A 183 5.05 16.85 -0.79
N LYS A 184 5.23 17.14 0.50
CA LYS A 184 6.49 16.84 1.22
C LYS A 184 6.61 15.40 1.64
N TYR A 185 5.49 14.69 1.82
CA TYR A 185 5.44 13.31 2.29
C TYR A 185 4.37 12.53 1.55
N TYR A 186 4.63 11.23 1.42
CA TYR A 186 3.68 10.24 0.92
C TYR A 186 3.45 9.16 1.95
N TYR A 187 2.29 8.53 1.89
CA TYR A 187 1.93 7.45 2.78
C TYR A 187 1.36 6.24 2.05
N LYS A 188 1.40 5.11 2.73
CA LYS A 188 0.70 3.89 2.33
C LYS A 188 0.22 3.16 3.59
N ALA A 189 -1.09 2.89 3.68
CA ALA A 189 -1.71 2.04 4.67
C ALA A 189 -2.02 0.68 4.03
N ILE A 190 -1.67 -0.41 4.68
CA ILE A 190 -1.77 -1.77 4.15
C ILE A 190 -2.37 -2.67 5.22
N LEU A 191 -3.43 -3.39 4.86
CA LEU A 191 -4.08 -4.41 5.68
C LEU A 191 -4.03 -5.75 4.96
N ALA A 192 -3.55 -6.79 5.63
CA ALA A 192 -3.77 -8.18 5.28
C ALA A 192 -4.84 -8.73 6.24
N TYR A 193 -6.00 -9.08 5.69
CA TYR A 193 -7.13 -9.59 6.47
C TYR A 193 -7.45 -11.02 6.05
N THR A 194 -6.48 -11.91 6.25
CA THR A 194 -6.58 -13.34 5.93
C THR A 194 -6.20 -14.16 7.15
N ASP A 195 -7.00 -15.18 7.46
CA ASP A 195 -6.65 -16.16 8.49
C ASP A 195 -5.35 -16.92 8.10
N PRO A 196 -4.53 -17.33 9.07
CA PRO A 196 -4.70 -17.17 10.52
C PRO A 196 -4.15 -15.86 11.09
N GLU A 197 -3.58 -14.98 10.28
CA GLU A 197 -2.84 -13.81 10.75
C GLU A 197 -3.32 -12.51 10.11
N ILE A 198 -4.14 -11.78 10.89
CA ILE A 198 -4.59 -10.43 10.50
C ILE A 198 -3.56 -9.43 10.97
N LYS A 199 -3.08 -8.56 10.04
CA LYS A 199 -2.03 -7.58 10.33
C LYS A 199 -2.16 -6.32 9.49
N ALA A 200 -1.75 -5.18 10.04
CA ALA A 200 -1.71 -3.91 9.35
C ALA A 200 -0.36 -3.21 9.53
N ILE A 201 0.01 -2.36 8.59
CA ILE A 201 1.23 -1.56 8.62
C ILE A 201 1.01 -0.26 7.85
N GLY A 202 1.52 0.83 8.39
CA GLY A 202 1.59 2.13 7.74
C GLY A 202 3.00 2.47 7.29
N PHE A 203 3.11 3.36 6.32
CA PHE A 203 4.38 3.96 5.88
C PHE A 203 4.21 5.45 5.71
N ILE A 204 5.23 6.23 6.13
CA ILE A 204 5.37 7.65 5.84
C ILE A 204 6.77 7.87 5.30
N LEU A 205 6.88 8.39 4.08
CA LEU A 205 8.16 8.65 3.42
C LEU A 205 8.23 10.12 2.97
N PRO A 206 9.36 10.80 3.17
CA PRO A 206 9.59 12.11 2.56
C PRO A 206 9.70 11.99 1.03
N ASN A 207 9.26 13.03 0.31
CA ASN A 207 9.35 13.11 -1.16
C ASN A 207 10.79 13.36 -1.62
N GLU A 208 11.71 12.51 -1.20
CA GLU A 208 13.14 12.59 -1.49
C GLU A 208 13.77 11.20 -1.60
N GLY A 209 14.91 11.11 -2.25
CA GLY A 209 15.64 9.85 -2.36
C GLY A 209 16.15 9.36 -1.01
N SER A 210 16.12 8.04 -0.79
CA SER A 210 16.68 7.42 0.41
C SER A 210 17.34 6.08 0.12
N THR A 211 18.43 5.81 0.84
CA THR A 211 19.11 4.51 0.88
C THR A 211 18.76 3.70 2.14
N GLU A 212 18.00 4.29 3.05
CA GLU A 212 17.55 3.63 4.27
C GLU A 212 16.70 2.38 3.99
N PRO A 213 16.74 1.38 4.86
CA PRO A 213 15.84 0.23 4.78
C PRO A 213 14.36 0.68 4.86
N LEU A 214 13.48 0.09 4.05
CA LEU A 214 12.04 0.39 4.07
C LEU A 214 11.41 0.34 5.47
N LYS A 215 11.88 -0.59 6.29
CA LYS A 215 11.42 -0.77 7.67
C LYS A 215 11.56 0.48 8.54
N THR A 216 12.51 1.37 8.22
CA THR A 216 12.73 2.65 8.92
C THR A 216 11.55 3.60 8.78
N PHE A 217 10.80 3.49 7.68
CA PHE A 217 9.64 4.33 7.37
C PHE A 217 8.31 3.72 7.81
N ALA A 218 8.35 2.53 8.40
CA ALA A 218 7.15 1.85 8.86
C ALA A 218 6.64 2.45 10.17
N VAL A 219 5.33 2.63 10.27
CA VAL A 219 4.62 3.20 11.40
C VAL A 219 3.35 2.40 11.70
N SER A 220 2.73 2.60 12.86
CA SER A 220 1.39 2.10 13.14
C SER A 220 0.33 2.85 12.33
N VAL A 221 -0.82 2.23 12.10
CA VAL A 221 -1.93 2.89 11.39
C VAL A 221 -2.42 4.09 12.19
N ASP A 222 -2.58 4.01 13.52
CA ASP A 222 -2.89 5.15 14.40
C ASP A 222 -1.93 6.36 14.18
N SER A 223 -0.63 6.07 14.03
CA SER A 223 0.36 7.14 13.77
C SER A 223 0.14 7.79 12.40
N LEU A 224 -0.22 6.97 11.41
CA LEU A 224 -0.53 7.45 10.07
C LEU A 224 -1.81 8.28 10.07
N GLU A 225 -2.86 7.85 10.74
CA GLU A 225 -4.13 8.58 10.89
C GLU A 225 -3.96 9.92 11.58
N LYS A 226 -3.18 9.96 12.64
CA LYS A 226 -2.85 11.20 13.35
C LYS A 226 -2.17 12.22 12.43
N VAL A 227 -1.34 11.76 11.50
CA VAL A 227 -0.63 12.63 10.56
C VAL A 227 -1.51 13.02 9.38
N THR A 228 -2.31 12.11 8.83
CA THR A 228 -3.13 12.36 7.63
C THR A 228 -4.49 12.98 7.96
N GLY A 229 -5.07 12.62 9.10
CA GLY A 229 -6.46 12.93 9.47
C GLY A 229 -7.48 12.06 8.73
N ILE A 230 -7.02 10.95 8.16
CA ILE A 230 -7.80 9.94 7.45
C ILE A 230 -7.94 8.72 8.35
N ASP A 231 -9.13 8.17 8.47
CA ASP A 231 -9.52 7.01 9.25
C ASP A 231 -9.46 5.79 8.31
N PHE A 232 -8.44 4.94 8.49
CA PHE A 232 -8.20 3.78 7.64
C PHE A 232 -8.87 2.55 8.23
N PHE A 233 -9.31 1.63 7.40
CA PHE A 233 -9.87 0.33 7.78
C PHE A 233 -11.07 0.40 8.74
N TYR A 234 -11.74 1.54 8.84
CA TYR A 234 -12.87 1.83 9.77
C TYR A 234 -14.06 0.86 9.65
N GLN A 235 -14.11 0.03 8.61
CA GLN A 235 -15.14 -0.99 8.43
C GLN A 235 -14.84 -2.27 9.23
N LEU A 236 -13.65 -2.37 9.84
CA LEU A 236 -13.32 -3.47 10.73
C LEU A 236 -14.17 -3.39 12.00
N PRO A 237 -14.43 -4.52 12.68
CA PRO A 237 -14.96 -4.47 14.04
C PRO A 237 -14.04 -3.68 14.97
N ASP A 238 -14.59 -2.79 15.80
CA ASP A 238 -13.88 -1.83 16.64
C ASP A 238 -12.74 -2.44 17.48
N ASP A 239 -12.93 -3.66 18.00
CA ASP A 239 -11.94 -4.38 18.79
C ASP A 239 -10.75 -4.87 17.95
N ILE A 240 -11.00 -5.26 16.71
CA ILE A 240 -9.99 -5.69 15.74
C ILE A 240 -9.24 -4.45 15.23
N GLU A 241 -9.97 -3.43 14.79
CA GLU A 241 -9.44 -2.15 14.30
C GLU A 241 -8.46 -1.57 15.32
N LYS A 242 -8.91 -1.30 16.54
CA LYS A 242 -8.09 -0.74 17.61
C LYS A 242 -6.83 -1.57 17.91
N LYS A 243 -6.92 -2.90 17.85
CA LYS A 243 -5.77 -3.78 18.09
C LYS A 243 -4.75 -3.71 16.96
N LEU A 244 -5.21 -3.65 15.70
CA LEU A 244 -4.36 -3.64 14.51
C LEU A 244 -3.67 -2.28 14.30
N GLU A 245 -4.36 -1.20 14.62
CA GLU A 245 -3.91 0.16 14.33
C GLU A 245 -2.98 0.73 15.39
N SER A 246 -3.16 0.33 16.67
CA SER A 246 -2.37 0.87 17.78
C SER A 246 -0.87 0.58 17.68
N LYS A 247 -0.48 -0.49 17.02
CA LYS A 247 0.92 -0.87 16.80
C LYS A 247 1.05 -1.82 15.61
N PHE A 248 2.22 -1.83 14.99
CA PHE A 248 2.54 -2.86 14.00
C PHE A 248 3.69 -3.75 14.51
N ASP A 249 3.66 -5.01 14.10
CA ASP A 249 4.77 -5.94 14.31
C ASP A 249 5.45 -6.21 12.95
N ALA A 250 6.64 -5.66 12.82
CA ALA A 250 7.41 -5.79 11.59
C ALA A 250 7.88 -7.24 11.33
N SER A 251 7.88 -8.13 12.34
CA SER A 251 8.26 -9.53 12.17
C SER A 251 7.20 -10.36 11.46
N LEU A 252 5.94 -9.92 11.48
CA LEU A 252 4.82 -10.54 10.78
C LEU A 252 4.90 -10.34 9.24
N TRP A 253 5.72 -9.42 8.78
CA TRP A 253 5.90 -9.08 7.39
C TRP A 253 7.22 -9.62 6.87
N ARG A 254 7.22 -10.37 5.78
CA ARG A 254 8.45 -10.84 5.13
C ARG A 254 9.12 -9.68 4.38
N TRP A 255 10.30 -9.29 4.83
CA TRP A 255 11.08 -8.23 4.19
C TRP A 255 12.05 -8.81 3.17
N GLU A 256 12.03 -8.24 1.96
CA GLU A 256 13.04 -8.58 0.94
C GLU A 256 14.45 -8.22 1.43
N LYS A 257 15.38 -9.16 1.26
CA LYS A 257 16.80 -8.88 1.52
C LYS A 257 17.29 -7.90 0.46
N ALA A 258 17.93 -6.81 0.88
CA ALA A 258 18.58 -5.87 -0.03
C ALA A 258 19.49 -6.66 -1.01
N LYS A 259 19.21 -6.57 -2.31
CA LYS A 259 20.05 -7.21 -3.33
C LYS A 259 21.45 -6.64 -3.20
N LYS A 260 22.43 -7.46 -2.76
CA LYS A 260 23.85 -7.05 -2.75
C LYS A 260 24.19 -6.63 -4.19
N LYS A 261 24.59 -5.35 -4.38
CA LYS A 261 25.17 -4.90 -5.65
C LYS A 261 26.32 -5.86 -5.97
N ARG A 262 26.20 -6.66 -7.03
CA ARG A 262 27.34 -7.39 -7.59
C ARG A 262 28.38 -6.32 -7.95
N LYS A 263 29.49 -6.25 -7.22
CA LYS A 263 30.69 -5.55 -7.66
C LYS A 263 31.11 -6.25 -8.95
N ASN A 264 30.94 -5.60 -10.08
CA ASN A 264 31.56 -6.04 -11.34
C ASN A 264 33.08 -6.01 -11.08
N ALA A 265 33.66 -7.18 -10.90
CA ALA A 265 35.10 -7.33 -10.96
C ALA A 265 35.49 -7.06 -12.43
N VAL A 266 36.05 -5.90 -12.67
CA VAL A 266 36.74 -5.60 -13.91
C VAL A 266 37.97 -6.50 -13.89
N SER A 267 37.97 -7.57 -14.68
CA SER A 267 39.15 -8.36 -14.95
C SER A 267 40.05 -7.52 -15.86
N ASN A 268 41.10 -6.96 -15.29
CA ASN A 268 42.23 -6.51 -16.09
C ASN A 268 42.89 -7.73 -16.71
N ALA A 269 42.56 -8.02 -17.96
CA ALA A 269 43.32 -8.91 -18.78
C ALA A 269 44.55 -8.16 -19.27
N ASP A 270 45.70 -8.55 -18.77
CA ASP A 270 47.02 -8.14 -19.23
C ASP A 270 47.15 -8.36 -20.72
N THR A 271 47.38 -7.26 -21.44
CA THR A 271 47.91 -7.31 -22.81
C THR A 271 49.43 -7.21 -22.74
N ASN A 272 50.07 -8.33 -22.53
CA ASN A 272 51.49 -8.47 -22.89
C ASN A 272 51.58 -8.62 -24.39
N HIS A 273 51.93 -7.55 -25.06
CA HIS A 273 52.39 -7.58 -26.45
C HIS A 273 53.90 -7.58 -26.44
N THR A 274 54.46 -8.78 -26.57
CA THR A 274 55.91 -8.99 -26.82
C THR A 274 56.16 -8.76 -28.32
N THR A 275 56.91 -7.68 -28.62
CA THR A 275 57.47 -7.44 -29.93
C THR A 275 58.66 -8.37 -30.12
N ARG A 276 58.71 -9.14 -31.22
CA ARG A 276 59.93 -9.70 -31.79
C ARG A 276 59.86 -9.68 -33.33
N PHE A 277 60.83 -8.97 -33.93
CA PHE A 277 61.34 -8.94 -35.29
C PHE A 277 60.42 -8.51 -36.43
#